data_21358cffa85dcc955b812f4615c5fdcc
#
_entry.id   21358cffa85dcc955b812f4615c5fdcc
#
_cell.length_a   1.000
_cell.length_b   1.000
_cell.length_c   1.000
_cell.angle_alpha   90.00
_cell.angle_beta   90.00
_cell.angle_gamma   90.00
#
_symmetry.space_group_name_H-M   'P 1'
#
loop_
_entity.id
_entity.type
_entity.pdbx_description
1 polymer ?
#
loop_
_entity_poly.entity_id
_entity_poly.type
_entity_poly.pdbx_seq_one_letter_code
_entity_poly.pdbx_strand_id
1 'polypeptide(L)'
;VIIGQCQEGKRDEGNLVTRGIAEVMEAYNGALLADIFGDTPYSEASLLDENGSPVNMNPKIDKQEEIYVSIMASLDKAIEDLNQSDRSPVGTYDYLYNGDAEKWIKFAYGLKARYTMRLINRSTDKQADLNKVLDYVSKSFTSADDEAAYAVYDANNINPFFGYFDSRAGFANSQSLTDKLIERKDPRLERVMLSPTTADKKRVQVTGSADKNLVPAPNGTPEQNMQKYGVSAFVYSNTAPTMLMSYHELKFLQAEALCRLNRTSDAEKALKEAVAAGIANAERSVSSAITYMGSKMVVNSEKMTEETANTYFDNQVKPLFAVNPLKETMIQKYLALWGASGEATETFNDIRRMKGLGENFVTLANTKKFPLRMPYGNSDVVSNPEVKAAYGDGQYVYSEPVWWAGGTR
;
A
#
# COMPACT_ATOMS: atom_id res chain seq x y z
N VAL A 1 13.63 -19.59 -5.78
CA VAL A 1 15.00 -19.86 -6.26
C VAL A 1 16.02 -19.50 -5.18
N ILE A 2 16.12 -18.24 -4.71
CA ILE A 2 17.15 -17.82 -3.72
C ILE A 2 17.07 -18.67 -2.44
N ILE A 3 15.90 -18.78 -1.83
CA ILE A 3 15.67 -19.58 -0.61
C ILE A 3 16.19 -21.01 -0.77
N GLY A 4 15.89 -21.66 -1.92
CA GLY A 4 16.37 -23.01 -2.20
C GLY A 4 17.88 -23.10 -2.39
N GLN A 5 18.55 -22.06 -2.93
CA GLN A 5 20.00 -22.06 -3.10
C GLN A 5 20.76 -21.82 -1.78
N CYS A 6 20.12 -21.24 -0.77
CA CYS A 6 20.71 -21.03 0.55
C CYS A 6 20.55 -22.24 1.50
N GLN A 7 19.92 -23.34 1.05
CA GLN A 7 19.78 -24.58 1.84
C GLN A 7 21.10 -25.34 1.91
N GLU A 8 21.19 -26.25 2.91
CA GLU A 8 22.34 -27.15 3.10
C GLU A 8 22.66 -27.95 1.82
N GLY A 9 23.92 -28.04 1.47
CA GLY A 9 24.42 -28.71 0.26
C GLY A 9 24.17 -27.94 -1.05
N LYS A 10 23.65 -26.72 -1.02
CA LYS A 10 23.43 -25.90 -2.23
C LYS A 10 24.48 -24.79 -2.34
N ARG A 11 24.48 -24.12 -3.53
CA ARG A 11 25.51 -23.14 -3.92
C ARG A 11 25.72 -22.02 -2.89
N ASP A 12 24.64 -21.48 -2.35
CA ASP A 12 24.65 -20.31 -1.48
C ASP A 12 24.42 -20.67 -0.01
N GLU A 13 24.71 -21.93 0.37
CA GLU A 13 24.65 -22.40 1.76
C GLU A 13 25.44 -21.47 2.69
N GLY A 14 24.86 -21.18 3.85
CA GLY A 14 25.43 -20.30 4.88
C GLY A 14 25.17 -18.81 4.65
N ASN A 15 24.36 -18.43 3.65
CA ASN A 15 23.89 -17.06 3.44
C ASN A 15 22.46 -16.92 4.05
N LEU A 16 22.39 -16.87 5.38
CA LEU A 16 21.14 -16.90 6.10
C LEU A 16 20.41 -15.56 6.07
N VAL A 17 21.13 -14.43 6.16
CA VAL A 17 20.55 -13.09 6.00
C VAL A 17 19.94 -12.93 4.61
N THR A 18 20.66 -13.33 3.55
CA THR A 18 20.13 -13.32 2.17
C THR A 18 18.89 -14.20 2.03
N ARG A 19 18.85 -15.36 2.71
CA ARG A 19 17.66 -16.21 2.74
C ARG A 19 16.49 -15.52 3.44
N GLY A 20 16.70 -14.92 4.59
CA GLY A 20 15.68 -14.17 5.32
C GLY A 20 15.10 -12.99 4.52
N ILE A 21 15.95 -12.24 3.80
CA ILE A 21 15.51 -11.20 2.86
C ILE A 21 14.56 -11.79 1.80
N ALA A 22 14.94 -12.93 1.21
CA ALA A 22 14.12 -13.58 0.19
C ALA A 22 12.78 -14.10 0.76
N GLU A 23 12.77 -14.61 1.99
CA GLU A 23 11.56 -15.08 2.71
C GLU A 23 10.61 -13.91 3.01
N VAL A 24 11.12 -12.73 3.44
CA VAL A 24 10.29 -11.51 3.59
C VAL A 24 9.63 -11.12 2.27
N MET A 25 10.39 -11.14 1.16
CA MET A 25 9.88 -10.79 -0.16
C MET A 25 8.90 -11.84 -0.72
N GLU A 26 9.11 -13.12 -0.41
CA GLU A 26 8.14 -14.18 -0.75
C GLU A 26 6.82 -13.96 0.00
N ALA A 27 6.88 -13.69 1.30
CA ALA A 27 5.69 -13.39 2.11
C ALA A 27 4.94 -12.16 1.60
N TYR A 28 5.67 -11.08 1.26
CA TYR A 28 5.08 -9.85 0.70
C TYR A 28 4.35 -10.12 -0.63
N ASN A 29 5.00 -10.80 -1.57
CA ASN A 29 4.42 -11.08 -2.88
C ASN A 29 3.27 -12.10 -2.78
N GLY A 30 3.40 -13.13 -1.93
CA GLY A 30 2.34 -14.09 -1.67
C GLY A 30 1.08 -13.43 -1.10
N ALA A 31 1.25 -12.51 -0.15
CA ALA A 31 0.13 -11.74 0.39
C ALA A 31 -0.53 -10.85 -0.67
N LEU A 32 0.25 -10.19 -1.53
CA LEU A 32 -0.30 -9.36 -2.59
C LEU A 32 -1.17 -10.17 -3.56
N LEU A 33 -0.70 -11.36 -3.97
CA LEU A 33 -1.48 -12.27 -4.81
C LEU A 33 -2.77 -12.74 -4.11
N ALA A 34 -2.64 -13.22 -2.88
CA ALA A 34 -3.78 -13.69 -2.10
C ALA A 34 -4.79 -12.57 -1.82
N ASP A 35 -4.34 -11.35 -1.53
CA ASP A 35 -5.21 -10.19 -1.31
C ASP A 35 -6.04 -9.83 -2.54
N ILE A 36 -5.45 -9.96 -3.72
CA ILE A 36 -6.08 -9.55 -4.98
C ILE A 36 -7.03 -10.64 -5.49
N PHE A 37 -6.62 -11.91 -5.46
CA PHE A 37 -7.33 -13.01 -6.09
C PHE A 37 -8.07 -13.94 -5.11
N GLY A 38 -7.73 -13.97 -3.83
CA GLY A 38 -8.23 -14.94 -2.86
C GLY A 38 -7.42 -16.25 -2.91
N ASP A 39 -8.11 -17.39 -3.02
CA ASP A 39 -7.47 -18.68 -3.28
C ASP A 39 -6.68 -18.58 -4.60
N THR A 40 -5.41 -19.00 -4.62
CA THR A 40 -4.53 -18.84 -5.81
C THR A 40 -3.44 -19.91 -5.82
N PRO A 41 -2.84 -20.23 -6.99
CA PRO A 41 -1.65 -21.06 -7.01
C PRO A 41 -0.52 -20.43 -6.18
N TYR A 42 -0.01 -21.15 -5.19
CA TYR A 42 1.03 -20.63 -4.29
C TYR A 42 2.08 -21.71 -3.95
N SER A 43 1.71 -22.77 -3.25
CA SER A 43 2.66 -23.76 -2.71
C SER A 43 3.44 -24.53 -3.78
N GLU A 44 2.85 -24.74 -4.94
CA GLU A 44 3.48 -25.41 -6.09
C GLU A 44 3.93 -24.44 -7.18
N ALA A 45 3.62 -23.15 -7.04
CA ALA A 45 3.96 -22.14 -8.02
C ALA A 45 5.47 -21.82 -7.98
N SER A 46 6.05 -21.59 -9.17
CA SER A 46 7.45 -21.16 -9.30
C SER A 46 8.50 -22.13 -8.73
N LEU A 47 8.12 -23.39 -8.47
CA LEU A 47 9.08 -24.43 -8.12
C LEU A 47 9.88 -24.83 -9.36
N LEU A 48 11.20 -24.86 -9.22
CA LEU A 48 12.11 -25.23 -10.29
C LEU A 48 12.83 -26.54 -9.93
N ASP A 49 13.06 -27.38 -10.95
CA ASP A 49 13.91 -28.54 -10.83
C ASP A 49 15.41 -28.16 -10.78
N GLU A 50 16.28 -29.16 -10.72
CA GLU A 50 17.75 -28.96 -10.72
C GLU A 50 18.31 -28.31 -11.99
N ASN A 51 17.54 -28.35 -13.09
CA ASN A 51 17.89 -27.74 -14.38
C ASN A 51 17.31 -26.33 -14.54
N GLY A 52 16.56 -25.83 -13.55
CA GLY A 52 15.89 -24.54 -13.60
C GLY A 52 14.57 -24.53 -14.40
N SER A 53 14.01 -25.72 -14.71
CA SER A 53 12.71 -25.85 -15.38
C SER A 53 11.57 -25.89 -14.35
N PRO A 54 10.36 -25.36 -14.68
CA PRO A 54 9.22 -25.45 -13.80
C PRO A 54 8.85 -26.92 -13.50
N VAL A 55 8.72 -27.25 -12.21
CA VAL A 55 8.30 -28.60 -11.75
C VAL A 55 6.85 -28.87 -12.12
N ASN A 56 6.00 -27.87 -12.01
CA ASN A 56 4.57 -27.99 -12.31
C ASN A 56 4.09 -26.80 -13.14
N MET A 57 3.59 -27.06 -14.35
CA MET A 57 3.03 -26.03 -15.23
C MET A 57 1.57 -25.70 -14.92
N ASN A 58 0.91 -26.54 -14.14
CA ASN A 58 -0.49 -26.38 -13.71
C ASN A 58 -0.58 -26.53 -12.20
N PRO A 59 0.01 -25.60 -11.42
CA PRO A 59 0.00 -25.68 -9.97
C PRO A 59 -1.44 -25.65 -9.43
N LYS A 60 -1.67 -26.40 -8.34
CA LYS A 60 -2.96 -26.43 -7.64
C LYS A 60 -3.31 -25.05 -7.08
N ILE A 61 -4.59 -24.87 -6.81
CA ILE A 61 -5.10 -23.72 -6.06
C ILE A 61 -4.97 -24.00 -4.56
N ASP A 62 -4.23 -23.15 -3.86
CA ASP A 62 -4.18 -23.14 -2.40
C ASP A 62 -5.26 -22.22 -1.83
N LYS A 63 -5.79 -22.57 -0.66
CA LYS A 63 -6.77 -21.75 0.04
C LYS A 63 -6.11 -20.48 0.59
N GLN A 64 -6.77 -19.34 0.48
CA GLN A 64 -6.25 -18.08 1.00
C GLN A 64 -5.87 -18.17 2.49
N GLU A 65 -6.63 -18.92 3.28
CA GLU A 65 -6.32 -19.20 4.69
C GLU A 65 -4.97 -19.90 4.84
N GLU A 66 -4.71 -20.95 4.06
CA GLU A 66 -3.45 -21.72 4.09
C GLU A 66 -2.27 -20.88 3.60
N ILE A 67 -2.49 -20.04 2.60
CA ILE A 67 -1.48 -19.09 2.10
C ILE A 67 -1.07 -18.13 3.21
N TYR A 68 -2.02 -17.57 3.98
CA TYR A 68 -1.71 -16.67 5.08
C TYR A 68 -1.01 -17.36 6.25
N VAL A 69 -1.32 -18.64 6.53
CA VAL A 69 -0.55 -19.46 7.49
C VAL A 69 0.90 -19.58 7.03
N SER A 70 1.13 -19.89 5.75
CA SER A 70 2.47 -19.99 5.17
C SER A 70 3.22 -18.65 5.20
N ILE A 71 2.55 -17.54 4.87
CA ILE A 71 3.13 -16.18 4.91
C ILE A 71 3.62 -15.84 6.32
N MET A 72 2.80 -16.09 7.34
CA MET A 72 3.19 -15.78 8.73
C MET A 72 4.35 -16.66 9.19
N ALA A 73 4.38 -17.94 8.81
CA ALA A 73 5.50 -18.85 9.09
C ALA A 73 6.79 -18.41 8.36
N SER A 74 6.70 -17.98 7.09
CA SER A 74 7.83 -17.44 6.33
C SER A 74 8.41 -16.20 7.01
N LEU A 75 7.57 -15.29 7.51
CA LEU A 75 8.04 -14.09 8.23
C LEU A 75 8.71 -14.45 9.56
N ASP A 76 8.21 -15.46 10.29
CA ASP A 76 8.88 -15.95 11.51
C ASP A 76 10.24 -16.54 11.18
N LYS A 77 10.34 -17.37 10.16
CA LYS A 77 11.58 -17.95 9.67
C LYS A 77 12.57 -16.88 9.19
N ALA A 78 12.07 -15.90 8.43
CA ALA A 78 12.88 -14.77 7.98
C ALA A 78 13.53 -14.01 9.16
N ILE A 79 12.77 -13.74 10.23
CA ILE A 79 13.29 -13.06 11.41
C ILE A 79 14.38 -13.91 12.10
N GLU A 80 14.21 -15.25 12.17
CA GLU A 80 15.26 -16.14 12.69
C GLU A 80 16.54 -16.05 11.86
N ASP A 81 16.42 -16.11 10.52
CA ASP A 81 17.56 -16.09 9.60
C ASP A 81 18.25 -14.73 9.56
N LEU A 82 17.50 -13.64 9.61
CA LEU A 82 18.02 -12.27 9.65
C LEU A 82 18.82 -11.96 10.94
N ASN A 83 18.63 -12.72 12.01
CA ASN A 83 19.44 -12.64 13.23
C ASN A 83 20.76 -13.43 13.14
N GLN A 84 21.05 -14.04 11.99
CA GLN A 84 22.29 -14.76 11.74
C GLN A 84 23.29 -13.91 10.93
N SER A 85 24.19 -14.57 10.22
CA SER A 85 25.16 -13.92 9.32
C SER A 85 25.20 -14.61 7.99
N ASP A 86 25.69 -13.90 6.98
CA ASP A 86 25.97 -14.44 5.66
C ASP A 86 27.44 -14.78 5.51
N ARG A 87 27.73 -15.88 4.84
CA ARG A 87 29.08 -16.20 4.35
C ARG A 87 29.53 -15.18 3.28
N SER A 88 28.58 -14.69 2.45
CA SER A 88 28.79 -13.71 1.42
C SER A 88 27.63 -12.71 1.44
N PRO A 89 27.76 -11.57 2.15
CA PRO A 89 26.68 -10.59 2.30
C PRO A 89 26.21 -10.00 0.97
N VAL A 90 24.88 -9.80 0.85
CA VAL A 90 24.25 -9.22 -0.34
C VAL A 90 24.68 -7.76 -0.57
N GLY A 91 24.89 -6.99 0.50
CA GLY A 91 25.36 -5.60 0.43
C GLY A 91 24.51 -4.70 -0.48
N THR A 92 25.17 -3.94 -1.36
CA THR A 92 24.53 -2.97 -2.27
C THR A 92 23.66 -3.57 -3.38
N TYR A 93 23.60 -4.90 -3.51
CA TYR A 93 22.62 -5.57 -4.38
C TYR A 93 21.21 -5.57 -3.78
N ASP A 94 21.09 -5.32 -2.49
CA ASP A 94 19.81 -5.01 -1.85
C ASP A 94 19.51 -3.51 -1.98
N TYR A 95 18.60 -3.17 -2.88
CA TYR A 95 18.19 -1.79 -3.16
C TYR A 95 17.27 -1.16 -2.11
N LEU A 96 16.79 -1.92 -1.13
CA LEU A 96 15.96 -1.39 -0.05
C LEU A 96 16.83 -0.89 1.11
N TYR A 97 17.72 -1.76 1.61
CA TYR A 97 18.42 -1.51 2.87
C TYR A 97 19.93 -1.80 2.80
N ASN A 98 20.49 -2.07 1.62
CA ASN A 98 21.92 -2.39 1.45
C ASN A 98 22.39 -3.58 2.30
N GLY A 99 21.52 -4.56 2.55
CA GLY A 99 21.80 -5.73 3.35
C GLY A 99 21.71 -5.50 4.86
N ASP A 100 21.12 -4.41 5.32
CA ASP A 100 20.89 -4.12 6.73
C ASP A 100 19.80 -5.04 7.30
N ALA A 101 20.24 -6.09 8.02
CA ALA A 101 19.37 -7.11 8.58
C ALA A 101 18.39 -6.54 9.64
N GLU A 102 18.79 -5.52 10.41
CA GLU A 102 17.92 -4.92 11.43
C GLU A 102 16.71 -4.22 10.77
N LYS A 103 16.93 -3.52 9.65
CA LYS A 103 15.84 -2.90 8.90
C LYS A 103 14.92 -3.93 8.26
N TRP A 104 15.47 -5.05 7.76
CA TRP A 104 14.67 -6.16 7.25
C TRP A 104 13.84 -6.83 8.34
N ILE A 105 14.37 -7.00 9.56
CA ILE A 105 13.61 -7.48 10.73
C ILE A 105 12.46 -6.53 11.07
N LYS A 106 12.71 -5.21 11.10
CA LYS A 106 11.68 -4.21 11.32
C LYS A 106 10.58 -4.28 10.25
N PHE A 107 10.95 -4.45 8.99
CA PHE A 107 9.99 -4.61 7.89
C PHE A 107 9.17 -5.91 8.04
N ALA A 108 9.80 -7.04 8.39
CA ALA A 108 9.10 -8.29 8.65
C ALA A 108 8.06 -8.14 9.77
N TYR A 109 8.38 -7.46 10.88
CA TYR A 109 7.42 -7.15 11.93
C TYR A 109 6.30 -6.21 11.45
N GLY A 110 6.62 -5.23 10.62
CA GLY A 110 5.61 -4.37 9.97
C GLY A 110 4.61 -5.17 9.14
N LEU A 111 5.10 -6.10 8.33
CA LEU A 111 4.25 -7.02 7.56
C LEU A 111 3.41 -7.93 8.46
N LYS A 112 3.97 -8.45 9.56
CA LYS A 112 3.20 -9.22 10.55
C LYS A 112 2.07 -8.39 11.16
N ALA A 113 2.30 -7.12 11.47
CA ALA A 113 1.26 -6.20 11.93
C ALA A 113 0.18 -5.99 10.87
N ARG A 114 0.57 -5.71 9.61
CA ARG A 114 -0.35 -5.53 8.46
C ARG A 114 -1.23 -6.77 8.27
N TYR A 115 -0.63 -7.95 8.21
CA TYR A 115 -1.36 -9.18 7.91
C TYR A 115 -2.21 -9.67 9.08
N THR A 116 -1.79 -9.47 10.33
CA THR A 116 -2.66 -9.72 11.48
C THR A 116 -3.90 -8.81 11.46
N MET A 117 -3.74 -7.52 11.17
CA MET A 117 -4.88 -6.61 10.99
C MET A 117 -5.73 -6.98 9.76
N ARG A 118 -5.14 -7.47 8.67
CA ARG A 118 -5.83 -7.97 7.48
C ARG A 118 -6.82 -9.08 7.82
N LEU A 119 -6.39 -10.00 8.67
CA LEU A 119 -7.15 -11.17 9.07
C LEU A 119 -8.15 -10.93 10.20
N ILE A 120 -8.28 -9.70 10.71
CA ILE A 120 -9.10 -9.39 11.91
C ILE A 120 -10.58 -9.80 11.77
N ASN A 121 -11.09 -9.85 10.54
CA ASN A 121 -12.46 -10.33 10.28
C ASN A 121 -12.61 -11.85 10.51
N ARG A 122 -11.53 -12.60 10.42
CA ARG A 122 -11.45 -14.07 10.65
C ARG A 122 -10.95 -14.44 12.04
N SER A 123 -10.56 -13.45 12.83
CA SER A 123 -10.06 -13.66 14.19
C SER A 123 -11.11 -14.28 15.10
N THR A 124 -10.73 -15.31 15.83
CA THR A 124 -11.51 -15.94 16.90
C THR A 124 -11.37 -15.19 18.22
N ASP A 125 -10.29 -14.44 18.42
CA ASP A 125 -10.05 -13.53 19.55
C ASP A 125 -9.46 -12.22 19.04
N LYS A 126 -10.36 -11.30 18.65
CA LYS A 126 -9.97 -10.00 18.11
C LYS A 126 -9.13 -9.16 19.08
N GLN A 127 -9.38 -9.30 20.40
CA GLN A 127 -8.63 -8.55 21.38
C GLN A 127 -7.17 -9.03 21.46
N ALA A 128 -6.96 -10.34 21.46
CA ALA A 128 -5.61 -10.92 21.42
C ALA A 128 -4.87 -10.53 20.13
N ASP A 129 -5.52 -10.63 18.98
CA ASP A 129 -4.89 -10.29 17.70
C ASP A 129 -4.59 -8.79 17.57
N LEU A 130 -5.45 -7.90 18.06
CA LEU A 130 -5.15 -6.46 18.11
C LEU A 130 -3.97 -6.13 19.03
N ASN A 131 -3.81 -6.84 20.14
CA ASN A 131 -2.62 -6.70 20.99
C ASN A 131 -1.36 -7.24 20.30
N LYS A 132 -1.45 -8.32 19.49
CA LYS A 132 -0.33 -8.77 18.64
C LYS A 132 0.04 -7.70 17.60
N VAL A 133 -0.94 -7.02 16.99
CA VAL A 133 -0.64 -5.90 16.08
C VAL A 133 0.20 -4.85 16.79
N LEU A 134 -0.17 -4.45 18.01
CA LEU A 134 0.59 -3.47 18.80
C LEU A 134 1.99 -3.97 19.16
N ASP A 135 2.13 -5.25 19.52
CA ASP A 135 3.45 -5.87 19.80
C ASP A 135 4.34 -5.83 18.54
N TYR A 136 3.82 -6.22 17.38
CA TYR A 136 4.57 -6.17 16.12
C TYR A 136 4.95 -4.74 15.72
N VAL A 137 4.03 -3.79 15.87
CA VAL A 137 4.32 -2.36 15.64
C VAL A 137 5.49 -1.88 16.50
N SER A 138 5.55 -2.31 17.78
CA SER A 138 6.62 -1.90 18.69
C SER A 138 8.01 -2.42 18.31
N LYS A 139 8.08 -3.47 17.48
CA LYS A 139 9.31 -4.11 16.97
C LYS A 139 9.64 -3.69 15.54
N SER A 140 8.80 -2.86 14.92
CA SER A 140 8.90 -2.42 13.53
C SER A 140 9.55 -1.03 13.41
N PHE A 141 9.20 -0.27 12.37
CA PHE A 141 9.75 1.04 12.06
C PHE A 141 9.62 2.03 13.21
N THR A 142 10.71 2.73 13.52
CA THR A 142 10.74 3.79 14.54
C THR A 142 10.67 5.19 13.93
N SER A 143 11.00 5.32 12.64
CA SER A 143 10.92 6.55 11.87
C SER A 143 10.75 6.25 10.37
N ALA A 144 10.60 7.28 9.55
CA ALA A 144 10.60 7.18 8.11
C ALA A 144 11.94 6.66 7.51
N ASP A 145 13.03 6.68 8.27
CA ASP A 145 14.33 6.14 7.82
C ASP A 145 14.36 4.60 7.80
N ASP A 146 13.39 3.97 8.45
CA ASP A 146 13.22 2.52 8.47
C ASP A 146 12.26 2.01 7.36
N GLU A 147 11.60 2.90 6.61
CA GLU A 147 10.59 2.54 5.61
C GLU A 147 11.11 1.52 4.59
N ALA A 148 10.28 0.53 4.25
CA ALA A 148 10.59 -0.38 3.15
C ALA A 148 10.26 0.29 1.83
N ALA A 149 11.26 0.92 1.21
CA ALA A 149 11.10 1.74 0.03
C ALA A 149 12.17 1.47 -1.03
N TYR A 150 11.74 1.31 -2.28
CA TYR A 150 12.64 1.43 -3.41
C TYR A 150 12.78 2.92 -3.76
N ALA A 151 13.95 3.48 -3.54
CA ALA A 151 14.19 4.94 -3.63
C ALA A 151 15.35 5.32 -4.58
N VAL A 152 15.86 4.37 -5.37
CA VAL A 152 17.01 4.58 -6.26
C VAL A 152 16.61 5.06 -7.66
N TYR A 153 15.57 5.90 -7.72
CA TYR A 153 15.13 6.52 -8.97
C TYR A 153 16.00 7.72 -9.35
N ASP A 154 16.25 7.85 -10.64
CA ASP A 154 16.98 8.95 -11.27
C ASP A 154 16.39 9.32 -12.65
N ALA A 155 17.13 10.07 -13.45
CA ALA A 155 16.69 10.48 -14.80
C ALA A 155 16.53 9.30 -15.80
N ASN A 156 17.22 8.18 -15.56
CA ASN A 156 17.21 7.01 -16.43
C ASN A 156 16.36 5.87 -15.88
N ASN A 157 16.18 5.86 -14.57
CA ASN A 157 15.37 4.89 -13.83
C ASN A 157 14.29 5.64 -13.05
N ILE A 158 13.19 5.95 -13.72
CA ILE A 158 12.10 6.79 -13.20
C ILE A 158 11.06 5.98 -12.43
N ASN A 159 10.36 6.63 -11.51
CA ASN A 159 9.24 6.04 -10.79
C ASN A 159 8.19 5.49 -11.77
N PRO A 160 7.72 4.22 -11.61
CA PRO A 160 6.78 3.58 -12.52
C PRO A 160 5.42 4.30 -12.64
N PHE A 161 4.95 4.93 -11.56
CA PHE A 161 3.71 5.70 -11.58
C PHE A 161 3.84 6.94 -12.48
N PHE A 162 4.97 7.64 -12.38
CA PHE A 162 5.31 8.72 -13.31
C PHE A 162 5.41 8.19 -14.74
N GLY A 163 6.16 7.11 -14.99
CA GLY A 163 6.35 6.53 -16.32
C GLY A 163 5.03 6.11 -16.96
N TYR A 164 4.11 5.55 -16.18
CA TYR A 164 2.76 5.22 -16.67
C TYR A 164 1.98 6.48 -17.07
N PHE A 165 1.98 7.52 -16.25
CA PHE A 165 1.28 8.77 -16.55
C PHE A 165 1.89 9.48 -17.78
N ASP A 166 3.20 9.56 -17.87
CA ASP A 166 3.92 10.19 -18.98
C ASP A 166 3.56 9.52 -20.32
N SER A 167 3.44 8.19 -20.33
CA SER A 167 3.11 7.42 -21.54
C SER A 167 1.61 7.43 -21.90
N ARG A 168 0.70 7.58 -20.92
CA ARG A 168 -0.74 7.37 -21.12
C ARG A 168 -1.62 8.58 -20.78
N ALA A 169 -1.16 9.50 -19.95
CA ALA A 169 -1.91 10.66 -19.44
C ALA A 169 -3.34 10.32 -18.94
N GLY A 170 -3.51 9.10 -18.39
CA GLY A 170 -4.82 8.51 -18.05
C GLY A 170 -5.30 8.77 -16.63
N PHE A 171 -4.61 9.61 -15.83
CA PHE A 171 -4.98 9.90 -14.44
C PHE A 171 -5.70 11.24 -14.32
N ALA A 172 -6.60 11.30 -13.32
CA ALA A 172 -7.24 12.53 -12.88
C ALA A 172 -7.53 12.46 -11.38
N ASN A 173 -7.67 13.61 -10.73
CA ASN A 173 -8.12 13.66 -9.33
C ASN A 173 -9.57 13.19 -9.25
N SER A 174 -9.86 12.24 -8.37
CA SER A 174 -11.23 11.75 -8.21
C SER A 174 -12.08 12.70 -7.35
N GLN A 175 -13.37 12.82 -7.69
CA GLN A 175 -14.33 13.59 -6.91
C GLN A 175 -14.39 13.13 -5.46
N SER A 176 -14.47 11.81 -5.21
CA SER A 176 -14.54 11.25 -3.86
C SER A 176 -13.36 11.63 -2.96
N LEU A 177 -12.15 11.66 -3.52
CA LEU A 177 -10.96 12.08 -2.78
C LEU A 177 -10.99 13.57 -2.52
N THR A 178 -11.29 14.36 -3.56
CA THR A 178 -11.36 15.82 -3.49
C THR A 178 -12.36 16.28 -2.43
N ASP A 179 -13.56 15.68 -2.39
CA ASP A 179 -14.59 16.00 -1.40
C ASP A 179 -14.10 15.79 0.04
N LYS A 180 -13.34 14.71 0.29
CA LYS A 180 -12.79 14.42 1.63
C LYS A 180 -11.72 15.42 2.05
N LEU A 181 -10.90 15.89 1.10
CA LEU A 181 -9.91 16.94 1.37
C LEU A 181 -10.60 18.28 1.68
N ILE A 182 -11.64 18.64 0.92
CA ILE A 182 -12.44 19.85 1.13
C ILE A 182 -13.12 19.81 2.50
N GLU A 183 -13.82 18.72 2.81
CA GLU A 183 -14.54 18.52 4.07
C GLU A 183 -13.64 18.72 5.30
N ARG A 184 -12.37 18.32 5.18
CA ARG A 184 -11.38 18.38 6.25
C ARG A 184 -10.48 19.60 6.21
N LYS A 185 -10.64 20.49 5.21
CA LYS A 185 -9.70 21.60 4.96
C LYS A 185 -8.25 21.12 4.97
N ASP A 186 -8.03 19.99 4.30
CA ASP A 186 -6.75 19.28 4.28
C ASP A 186 -5.72 20.09 3.48
N PRO A 187 -4.51 20.36 4.01
CA PRO A 187 -3.50 21.17 3.31
C PRO A 187 -3.01 20.56 2.01
N ARG A 188 -3.18 19.24 1.83
CA ARG A 188 -2.88 18.57 0.55
C ARG A 188 -3.77 19.02 -0.60
N LEU A 189 -4.96 19.60 -0.32
CA LEU A 189 -5.81 20.14 -1.39
C LEU A 189 -5.06 21.19 -2.23
N GLU A 190 -4.51 22.20 -1.58
CA GLU A 190 -3.82 23.30 -2.27
C GLU A 190 -2.42 22.91 -2.71
N ARG A 191 -1.73 22.08 -1.94
CA ARG A 191 -0.36 21.69 -2.21
C ARG A 191 -0.21 20.69 -3.33
N VAL A 192 -1.16 19.75 -3.46
CA VAL A 192 -1.06 18.60 -4.35
C VAL A 192 -1.93 18.73 -5.60
N MET A 193 -3.13 19.34 -5.49
CA MET A 193 -4.05 19.37 -6.60
C MET A 193 -3.66 20.42 -7.65
N LEU A 194 -3.66 19.99 -8.91
CA LEU A 194 -3.33 20.83 -10.07
C LEU A 194 -4.53 20.98 -11.00
N SER A 195 -4.61 22.13 -11.65
CA SER A 195 -5.59 22.44 -12.69
C SER A 195 -5.55 21.44 -13.85
N PRO A 196 -6.55 21.40 -14.72
CA PRO A 196 -6.39 20.96 -16.11
C PRO A 196 -5.21 21.67 -16.79
N THR A 197 -4.68 21.09 -17.88
CA THR A 197 -3.61 21.73 -18.64
C THR A 197 -4.12 23.05 -19.24
N THR A 198 -3.42 24.14 -18.96
CA THR A 198 -3.72 25.46 -19.50
C THR A 198 -3.33 25.59 -20.98
N ALA A 199 -3.77 26.64 -21.65
CA ALA A 199 -3.46 26.89 -23.07
C ALA A 199 -1.95 27.03 -23.34
N ASP A 200 -1.20 27.57 -22.38
CA ASP A 200 0.27 27.67 -22.40
C ASP A 200 0.99 26.41 -21.88
N LYS A 201 0.26 25.28 -21.81
CA LYS A 201 0.75 23.95 -21.41
C LYS A 201 1.32 23.88 -20.00
N LYS A 202 0.80 24.70 -19.09
CA LYS A 202 1.14 24.67 -17.66
C LYS A 202 0.06 23.95 -16.85
N ARG A 203 0.45 23.58 -15.63
CA ARG A 203 -0.43 23.17 -14.54
C ARG A 203 -0.33 24.19 -13.42
N VAL A 204 -1.44 24.55 -12.80
CA VAL A 204 -1.51 25.55 -11.73
C VAL A 204 -2.01 24.84 -10.46
N GLN A 205 -1.30 25.01 -9.35
CA GLN A 205 -1.83 24.56 -8.05
C GLN A 205 -3.14 25.30 -7.74
N VAL A 206 -4.12 24.56 -7.23
CA VAL A 206 -5.38 25.18 -6.80
C VAL A 206 -5.17 26.00 -5.53
N THR A 207 -5.98 27.03 -5.34
CA THR A 207 -5.89 27.98 -4.21
C THR A 207 -7.00 27.79 -3.17
N GLY A 208 -7.70 26.68 -3.23
CA GLY A 208 -8.76 26.30 -2.29
C GLY A 208 -9.96 25.64 -2.94
N SER A 209 -10.95 25.33 -2.14
CA SER A 209 -12.16 24.62 -2.58
C SER A 209 -13.07 25.39 -3.55
N ALA A 210 -12.97 26.71 -3.56
CA ALA A 210 -13.71 27.60 -4.47
C ALA A 210 -12.94 27.96 -5.75
N ASP A 211 -11.72 27.44 -5.93
CA ASP A 211 -10.92 27.72 -7.11
C ASP A 211 -11.54 27.06 -8.36
N LYS A 212 -11.81 27.86 -9.40
CA LYS A 212 -12.32 27.37 -10.69
C LYS A 212 -11.41 26.36 -11.38
N ASN A 213 -10.14 26.31 -11.00
CA ASN A 213 -9.14 25.35 -11.48
C ASN A 213 -9.23 23.99 -10.79
N LEU A 214 -9.99 23.87 -9.71
CA LEU A 214 -10.28 22.59 -9.06
C LEU A 214 -11.34 21.84 -9.85
N VAL A 215 -10.92 20.98 -10.77
CA VAL A 215 -11.80 20.23 -11.68
C VAL A 215 -11.58 18.73 -11.49
N PRO A 216 -12.14 18.11 -10.43
CA PRO A 216 -12.03 16.68 -10.22
C PRO A 216 -12.88 15.87 -11.21
N ALA A 217 -12.44 14.63 -11.50
CA ALA A 217 -13.19 13.72 -12.35
C ALA A 217 -14.28 13.00 -11.54
N PRO A 218 -15.50 12.88 -12.09
CA PRO A 218 -16.54 12.05 -11.48
C PRO A 218 -16.10 10.58 -11.40
N ASN A 219 -16.34 9.93 -10.25
CA ASN A 219 -15.98 8.53 -10.06
C ASN A 219 -16.83 7.60 -10.96
N GLY A 220 -16.16 6.57 -11.52
CA GLY A 220 -16.83 5.52 -12.30
C GLY A 220 -17.34 5.97 -13.68
N THR A 221 -16.96 7.14 -14.16
CA THR A 221 -17.31 7.63 -15.50
C THR A 221 -16.25 7.17 -16.50
N PRO A 222 -16.63 6.48 -17.59
CA PRO A 222 -15.72 6.07 -18.65
C PRO A 222 -15.38 7.27 -19.55
N GLU A 223 -14.64 8.23 -19.04
CA GLU A 223 -14.21 9.42 -19.76
C GLU A 223 -12.86 9.15 -20.41
N GLN A 224 -12.78 9.35 -21.71
CA GLN A 224 -11.53 9.16 -22.46
C GLN A 224 -10.68 10.43 -22.54
N ASN A 225 -11.30 11.60 -22.46
CA ASN A 225 -10.55 12.86 -22.43
C ASN A 225 -10.23 13.28 -20.98
N MET A 226 -9.29 12.60 -20.38
CA MET A 226 -8.87 12.90 -19.00
C MET A 226 -8.17 14.26 -18.86
N GLN A 227 -7.70 14.86 -19.96
CA GLN A 227 -7.00 16.16 -19.93
C GLN A 227 -7.89 17.34 -19.51
N LYS A 228 -9.21 17.20 -19.58
CA LYS A 228 -10.15 18.20 -19.10
C LYS A 228 -10.24 18.28 -17.57
N TYR A 229 -9.66 17.32 -16.87
CA TYR A 229 -9.66 17.27 -15.42
C TYR A 229 -8.31 17.68 -14.83
N GLY A 230 -8.36 18.08 -13.57
CA GLY A 230 -7.16 18.28 -12.75
C GLY A 230 -6.49 16.96 -12.40
N VAL A 231 -5.20 17.02 -12.08
CA VAL A 231 -4.40 15.88 -11.65
C VAL A 231 -3.71 16.20 -10.34
N SER A 232 -3.19 15.19 -9.65
CA SER A 232 -2.29 15.42 -8.52
C SER A 232 -0.86 15.71 -9.01
N ALA A 233 -0.12 16.51 -8.25
CA ALA A 233 1.31 16.72 -8.49
C ALA A 233 2.10 15.41 -8.46
N PHE A 234 1.60 14.40 -7.74
CA PHE A 234 2.23 13.07 -7.64
C PHE A 234 2.48 12.39 -8.99
N VAL A 235 1.66 12.65 -10.01
CA VAL A 235 1.88 12.08 -11.36
C VAL A 235 3.15 12.61 -12.05
N TYR A 236 3.72 13.70 -11.52
CA TYR A 236 4.97 14.30 -12.00
C TYR A 236 6.17 14.01 -11.08
N SER A 237 6.01 13.16 -10.08
CA SER A 237 7.05 12.83 -9.11
C SER A 237 7.96 11.71 -9.63
N ASN A 238 8.85 12.05 -10.57
CA ASN A 238 9.68 11.06 -11.28
C ASN A 238 10.69 10.32 -10.39
N THR A 239 11.02 10.86 -9.22
CA THR A 239 11.97 10.28 -8.25
C THR A 239 11.34 9.97 -6.90
N ALA A 240 10.00 10.05 -6.76
CA ALA A 240 9.35 9.66 -5.52
C ALA A 240 9.57 8.16 -5.24
N PRO A 241 9.88 7.76 -3.98
CA PRO A 241 10.07 6.36 -3.63
C PRO A 241 8.80 5.54 -3.85
N THR A 242 8.97 4.28 -4.27
CA THR A 242 7.90 3.28 -4.23
C THR A 242 7.97 2.53 -2.91
N MET A 243 6.92 2.66 -2.09
CA MET A 243 6.84 2.05 -0.78
C MET A 243 6.29 0.62 -0.87
N LEU A 244 6.98 -0.34 -0.24
CA LEU A 244 6.43 -1.63 0.10
C LEU A 244 5.65 -1.52 1.41
N MET A 245 6.17 -0.73 2.33
CA MET A 245 5.49 -0.34 3.56
C MET A 245 6.10 0.97 4.10
N SER A 246 5.25 1.97 4.36
CA SER A 246 5.66 3.25 4.91
C SER A 246 5.54 3.29 6.44
N TYR A 247 6.26 4.24 7.04
CA TYR A 247 6.13 4.53 8.47
C TYR A 247 4.73 5.05 8.80
N HIS A 248 4.14 5.88 7.95
CA HIS A 248 2.78 6.37 8.19
C HIS A 248 1.74 5.24 8.15
N GLU A 249 1.86 4.25 7.25
CA GLU A 249 0.97 3.08 7.28
C GLU A 249 1.07 2.33 8.61
N LEU A 250 2.30 2.08 9.09
CA LEU A 250 2.53 1.41 10.36
C LEU A 250 1.86 2.15 11.53
N LYS A 251 1.97 3.50 11.56
CA LYS A 251 1.34 4.33 12.60
C LYS A 251 -0.19 4.33 12.49
N PHE A 252 -0.75 4.26 11.27
CA PHE A 252 -2.18 4.07 11.07
C PHE A 252 -2.66 2.69 11.56
N LEU A 253 -1.90 1.63 11.36
CA LEU A 253 -2.21 0.30 11.91
C LEU A 253 -2.22 0.34 13.46
N GLN A 254 -1.26 1.05 14.07
CA GLN A 254 -1.23 1.28 15.51
C GLN A 254 -2.48 2.03 15.98
N ALA A 255 -2.82 3.14 15.34
CA ALA A 255 -3.98 3.95 15.69
C ALA A 255 -5.29 3.16 15.54
N GLU A 256 -5.45 2.39 14.46
CA GLU A 256 -6.61 1.53 14.25
C GLU A 256 -6.74 0.46 15.35
N ALA A 257 -5.66 -0.26 15.67
CA ALA A 257 -5.67 -1.27 16.71
C ALA A 257 -6.05 -0.67 18.08
N LEU A 258 -5.51 0.49 18.41
CA LEU A 258 -5.83 1.22 19.65
C LEU A 258 -7.30 1.69 19.69
N CYS A 259 -7.84 2.18 18.57
CA CYS A 259 -9.26 2.53 18.47
C CYS A 259 -10.14 1.30 18.70
N ARG A 260 -9.82 0.16 18.09
CA ARG A 260 -10.59 -1.08 18.23
C ARG A 260 -10.50 -1.67 19.64
N LEU A 261 -9.43 -1.38 20.38
CA LEU A 261 -9.23 -1.73 21.79
C LEU A 261 -9.81 -0.70 22.75
N ASN A 262 -10.50 0.35 22.28
CA ASN A 262 -11.03 1.46 23.06
C ASN A 262 -9.96 2.24 23.86
N ARG A 263 -8.70 2.22 23.41
CA ARG A 263 -7.57 2.97 23.97
C ARG A 263 -7.48 4.34 23.31
N THR A 264 -8.53 5.16 23.44
CA THR A 264 -8.74 6.38 22.65
C THR A 264 -7.62 7.41 22.80
N SER A 265 -7.09 7.63 24.00
CA SER A 265 -6.00 8.61 24.22
C SER A 265 -4.71 8.20 23.52
N ASP A 266 -4.36 6.91 23.53
CA ASP A 266 -3.18 6.41 22.83
C ASP A 266 -3.40 6.40 21.32
N ALA A 267 -4.63 6.09 20.88
CA ALA A 267 -5.03 6.14 19.49
C ALA A 267 -4.91 7.57 18.90
N GLU A 268 -5.31 8.61 19.65
CA GLU A 268 -5.16 10.01 19.22
C GLU A 268 -3.70 10.36 18.98
N LYS A 269 -2.80 9.96 19.88
CA LYS A 269 -1.35 10.20 19.72
C LYS A 269 -0.79 9.49 18.50
N ALA A 270 -1.11 8.20 18.33
CA ALA A 270 -0.67 7.42 17.18
C ALA A 270 -1.22 8.00 15.85
N LEU A 271 -2.47 8.46 15.84
CA LEU A 271 -3.08 9.10 14.68
C LEU A 271 -2.38 10.43 14.34
N LYS A 272 -2.02 11.23 15.34
CA LYS A 272 -1.29 12.49 15.12
C LYS A 272 0.06 12.23 14.44
N GLU A 273 0.81 11.25 14.91
CA GLU A 273 2.08 10.83 14.29
C GLU A 273 1.86 10.30 12.86
N ALA A 274 0.83 9.48 12.65
CA ALA A 274 0.49 8.93 11.33
C ALA A 274 0.15 10.03 10.32
N VAL A 275 -0.65 11.02 10.71
CA VAL A 275 -1.03 12.16 9.86
C VAL A 275 0.19 13.01 9.52
N ALA A 276 1.06 13.30 10.50
CA ALA A 276 2.27 14.07 10.28
C ALA A 276 3.23 13.35 9.30
N ALA A 277 3.45 12.05 9.49
CA ALA A 277 4.28 11.26 8.60
C ALA A 277 3.70 11.16 7.18
N GLY A 278 2.38 11.00 7.04
CA GLY A 278 1.69 10.99 5.73
C GLY A 278 1.80 12.32 4.99
N ILE A 279 1.68 13.46 5.69
CA ILE A 279 1.86 14.79 5.11
C ILE A 279 3.32 15.00 4.68
N ALA A 280 4.29 14.56 5.49
CA ALA A 280 5.71 14.64 5.13
C ALA A 280 6.03 13.81 3.87
N ASN A 281 5.47 12.61 3.74
CA ASN A 281 5.60 11.78 2.53
C ASN A 281 4.98 12.46 1.30
N ALA A 282 3.79 13.06 1.45
CA ALA A 282 3.16 13.82 0.38
C ALA A 282 4.02 15.01 -0.07
N GLU A 283 4.58 15.77 0.87
CA GLU A 283 5.47 16.90 0.55
C GLU A 283 6.73 16.46 -0.17
N ARG A 284 7.35 15.33 0.23
CA ARG A 284 8.51 14.76 -0.47
C ARG A 284 8.20 14.52 -1.96
N SER A 285 7.05 13.91 -2.23
CA SER A 285 6.60 13.63 -3.61
C SER A 285 6.27 14.90 -4.39
N VAL A 286 5.60 15.89 -3.77
CA VAL A 286 5.30 17.18 -4.41
C VAL A 286 6.57 17.96 -4.71
N SER A 287 7.56 17.95 -3.80
CA SER A 287 8.84 18.61 -4.02
C SER A 287 9.59 18.02 -5.22
N SER A 288 9.56 16.69 -5.40
CA SER A 288 10.07 16.01 -6.60
C SER A 288 9.34 16.50 -7.87
N ALA A 289 8.00 16.55 -7.83
CA ALA A 289 7.19 17.01 -8.96
C ALA A 289 7.47 18.47 -9.36
N ILE A 290 7.61 19.35 -8.37
CA ILE A 290 7.94 20.77 -8.61
C ILE A 290 9.32 20.88 -9.27
N THR A 291 10.29 20.13 -8.80
CA THR A 291 11.65 20.10 -9.37
C THR A 291 11.61 19.61 -10.81
N TYR A 292 10.90 18.53 -11.10
CA TYR A 292 10.76 17.98 -12.46
C TYR A 292 10.05 18.93 -13.42
N MET A 293 8.91 19.48 -12.99
CA MET A 293 8.08 20.35 -13.84
C MET A 293 8.67 21.73 -14.09
N GLY A 294 9.44 22.27 -13.13
CA GLY A 294 10.03 23.61 -13.21
C GLY A 294 8.99 24.68 -13.57
N SER A 295 9.25 25.48 -14.58
CA SER A 295 8.36 26.56 -15.02
C SER A 295 7.00 26.11 -15.62
N LYS A 296 6.82 24.80 -15.84
CA LYS A 296 5.55 24.21 -16.29
C LYS A 296 4.54 24.03 -15.15
N MET A 297 4.96 24.17 -13.90
CA MET A 297 4.08 24.17 -12.73
C MET A 297 4.06 25.54 -12.08
N VAL A 298 2.86 26.13 -11.95
CA VAL A 298 2.67 27.36 -11.17
C VAL A 298 2.39 26.95 -9.72
N VAL A 299 3.31 27.27 -8.84
CA VAL A 299 3.24 26.92 -7.41
C VAL A 299 2.63 28.09 -6.65
N ASN A 300 1.51 27.87 -5.98
CA ASN A 300 0.75 28.89 -5.25
C ASN A 300 0.73 28.64 -3.74
N SER A 301 1.22 27.49 -3.28
CA SER A 301 1.18 27.07 -1.88
C SER A 301 2.58 26.93 -1.27
N GLU A 302 2.69 27.17 0.01
CA GLU A 302 3.90 26.91 0.78
C GLU A 302 4.12 25.41 1.01
N LYS A 303 5.34 25.03 1.40
CA LYS A 303 5.65 23.68 1.81
C LYS A 303 4.83 23.28 3.04
N MET A 304 4.34 22.04 3.03
CA MET A 304 3.74 21.44 4.22
C MET A 304 4.84 21.01 5.19
N THR A 305 4.89 21.70 6.32
CA THR A 305 5.86 21.45 7.42
C THR A 305 5.23 20.59 8.51
N GLU A 306 6.02 20.19 9.50
CA GLU A 306 5.50 19.56 10.72
C GLU A 306 4.50 20.46 11.45
N GLU A 307 4.72 21.78 11.47
CA GLU A 307 3.78 22.76 12.04
C GLU A 307 2.46 22.75 11.25
N THR A 308 2.49 22.68 9.92
CA THR A 308 1.32 22.54 9.07
C THR A 308 0.54 21.29 9.45
N ALA A 309 1.21 20.14 9.59
CA ALA A 309 0.59 18.88 9.96
C ALA A 309 -0.02 18.91 11.37
N ASN A 310 0.67 19.48 12.34
CA ASN A 310 0.19 19.64 13.71
C ASN A 310 -1.05 20.56 13.79
N THR A 311 -0.99 21.71 13.10
CA THR A 311 -2.11 22.65 13.02
C THR A 311 -3.35 22.03 12.36
N TYR A 312 -3.13 21.30 11.27
CA TYR A 312 -4.20 20.54 10.61
C TYR A 312 -4.80 19.48 11.53
N PHE A 313 -3.94 18.70 12.21
CA PHE A 313 -4.43 17.70 13.16
C PHE A 313 -5.27 18.32 14.27
N ASP A 314 -4.73 19.30 14.97
CA ASP A 314 -5.38 19.88 16.15
C ASP A 314 -6.69 20.61 15.79
N ASN A 315 -6.78 21.27 14.64
CA ASN A 315 -7.93 22.07 14.23
C ASN A 315 -8.97 21.31 13.42
N GLN A 316 -8.61 20.26 12.68
CA GLN A 316 -9.52 19.59 11.75
C GLN A 316 -9.70 18.09 12.08
N VAL A 317 -8.61 17.35 12.32
CA VAL A 317 -8.68 15.90 12.53
C VAL A 317 -9.17 15.55 13.93
N LYS A 318 -8.61 16.17 14.96
CA LYS A 318 -8.92 15.90 16.37
C LYS A 318 -10.42 16.11 16.70
N PRO A 319 -11.11 17.17 16.25
CA PRO A 319 -12.56 17.30 16.47
C PRO A 319 -13.37 16.17 15.83
N LEU A 320 -13.01 15.72 14.62
CA LEU A 320 -13.67 14.61 13.94
C LEU A 320 -13.37 13.26 14.60
N PHE A 321 -12.11 13.07 15.03
CA PHE A 321 -11.71 11.90 15.82
C PHE A 321 -12.49 11.80 17.14
N ALA A 322 -12.72 12.90 17.84
CA ALA A 322 -13.51 12.90 19.07
C ALA A 322 -14.95 12.41 18.86
N VAL A 323 -15.54 12.63 17.67
CA VAL A 323 -16.88 12.15 17.32
C VAL A 323 -16.88 10.65 17.00
N ASN A 324 -15.93 10.19 16.20
CA ASN A 324 -15.78 8.76 15.85
C ASN A 324 -14.31 8.43 15.57
N PRO A 325 -13.57 7.95 16.59
CA PRO A 325 -12.14 7.70 16.51
C PRO A 325 -11.74 6.76 15.35
N LEU A 326 -12.41 5.62 15.23
CA LEU A 326 -12.09 4.62 14.21
C LEU A 326 -12.40 5.12 12.81
N LYS A 327 -13.55 5.75 12.59
CA LYS A 327 -13.94 6.31 11.30
C LYS A 327 -12.92 7.33 10.80
N GLU A 328 -12.56 8.29 11.66
CA GLU A 328 -11.60 9.33 11.25
C GLU A 328 -10.21 8.76 11.01
N THR A 329 -9.75 7.80 11.82
CA THR A 329 -8.49 7.09 11.60
C THR A 329 -8.46 6.44 10.21
N MET A 330 -9.52 5.73 9.81
CA MET A 330 -9.57 5.07 8.51
C MET A 330 -9.66 6.04 7.33
N ILE A 331 -10.33 7.18 7.51
CA ILE A 331 -10.37 8.23 6.48
C ILE A 331 -8.99 8.89 6.33
N GLN A 332 -8.32 9.20 7.42
CA GLN A 332 -6.97 9.77 7.38
C GLN A 332 -5.97 8.79 6.76
N LYS A 333 -6.07 7.47 7.04
CA LYS A 333 -5.29 6.44 6.37
C LYS A 333 -5.52 6.44 4.86
N TYR A 334 -6.79 6.46 4.43
CA TYR A 334 -7.17 6.57 3.01
C TYR A 334 -6.52 7.79 2.34
N LEU A 335 -6.53 8.94 3.00
CA LEU A 335 -5.92 10.16 2.47
C LEU A 335 -4.39 10.12 2.47
N ALA A 336 -3.77 9.43 3.42
CA ALA A 336 -2.31 9.31 3.52
C ALA A 336 -1.72 8.33 2.50
N LEU A 337 -2.45 7.27 2.13
CA LEU A 337 -2.02 6.29 1.12
C LEU A 337 -2.25 6.78 -0.32
N TRP A 338 -2.83 7.97 -0.50
CA TRP A 338 -2.89 8.63 -1.79
C TRP A 338 -1.55 9.27 -2.13
N GLY A 339 -0.91 8.81 -3.21
CA GLY A 339 0.40 9.35 -3.62
C GLY A 339 1.05 8.58 -4.74
N ALA A 340 2.31 8.89 -5.00
CA ALA A 340 3.18 8.22 -5.95
C ALA A 340 3.83 6.94 -5.37
N SER A 341 3.48 6.57 -4.14
CA SER A 341 4.21 5.59 -3.34
C SER A 341 3.86 4.12 -3.61
N GLY A 342 2.79 3.83 -4.36
CA GLY A 342 2.39 2.44 -4.65
C GLY A 342 1.49 1.78 -3.59
N GLU A 343 1.23 2.43 -2.46
CA GLU A 343 0.45 1.86 -1.35
C GLU A 343 -1.08 1.92 -1.55
N ALA A 344 -1.56 2.39 -2.69
CA ALA A 344 -3.00 2.45 -2.99
C ALA A 344 -3.69 1.08 -2.93
N THR A 345 -2.97 -0.03 -3.13
CA THR A 345 -3.47 -1.39 -2.96
C THR A 345 -3.94 -1.64 -1.52
N GLU A 346 -3.24 -1.08 -0.52
CA GLU A 346 -3.64 -1.20 0.88
C GLU A 346 -4.94 -0.45 1.17
N THR A 347 -5.20 0.67 0.49
CA THR A 347 -6.49 1.36 0.54
C THR A 347 -7.63 0.46 0.04
N PHE A 348 -7.43 -0.23 -1.08
CA PHE A 348 -8.40 -1.18 -1.63
C PHE A 348 -8.66 -2.35 -0.66
N ASN A 349 -7.60 -2.86 -0.04
CA ASN A 349 -7.67 -3.91 0.97
C ASN A 349 -8.44 -3.44 2.21
N ASP A 350 -8.15 -2.25 2.73
CA ASP A 350 -8.82 -1.71 3.91
C ASP A 350 -10.32 -1.49 3.68
N ILE A 351 -10.73 -0.99 2.50
CA ILE A 351 -12.15 -0.82 2.17
C ILE A 351 -12.85 -2.19 2.15
N ARG A 352 -12.25 -3.23 1.57
CA ARG A 352 -12.81 -4.58 1.55
C ARG A 352 -12.89 -5.18 2.96
N ARG A 353 -11.85 -5.00 3.77
CA ARG A 353 -11.81 -5.46 5.15
C ARG A 353 -12.88 -4.78 6.00
N MET A 354 -13.04 -3.46 5.90
CA MET A 354 -14.11 -2.73 6.56
C MET A 354 -15.50 -3.23 6.13
N LYS A 355 -15.72 -3.44 4.83
CA LYS A 355 -17.00 -4.01 4.35
C LYS A 355 -17.29 -5.38 4.96
N GLY A 356 -16.28 -6.25 5.09
CA GLY A 356 -16.41 -7.55 5.76
C GLY A 356 -16.75 -7.45 7.25
N LEU A 357 -16.37 -6.34 7.91
CA LEU A 357 -16.69 -6.02 9.30
C LEU A 357 -18.04 -5.27 9.46
N GLY A 358 -18.74 -5.00 8.36
CA GLY A 358 -19.96 -4.18 8.39
C GLY A 358 -19.70 -2.68 8.54
N GLU A 359 -18.48 -2.22 8.35
CA GLU A 359 -18.05 -0.84 8.48
C GLU A 359 -18.02 -0.15 7.10
N ASN A 360 -18.59 1.04 6.99
CA ASN A 360 -18.62 1.81 5.74
C ASN A 360 -18.09 3.23 5.97
N PHE A 361 -16.85 3.33 6.44
CA PHE A 361 -16.25 4.60 6.82
C PHE A 361 -15.71 5.38 5.62
N VAL A 362 -15.09 4.69 4.65
CA VAL A 362 -14.58 5.29 3.43
C VAL A 362 -15.58 5.07 2.30
N THR A 363 -16.41 6.07 2.06
CA THR A 363 -17.39 6.06 0.98
C THR A 363 -16.77 6.62 -0.30
N LEU A 364 -17.02 5.94 -1.42
CA LEU A 364 -16.63 6.38 -2.74
C LEU A 364 -17.87 6.84 -3.51
N ALA A 365 -17.75 7.92 -4.28
CA ALA A 365 -18.85 8.44 -5.10
C ALA A 365 -19.05 7.65 -6.41
N ASN A 366 -18.81 6.34 -6.37
CA ASN A 366 -18.99 5.48 -7.54
C ASN A 366 -20.46 5.14 -7.74
N THR A 367 -20.95 5.27 -8.97
CA THR A 367 -22.30 4.88 -9.36
C THR A 367 -22.42 3.38 -9.65
N LYS A 368 -21.30 2.65 -9.77
CA LYS A 368 -21.24 1.23 -10.06
C LYS A 368 -20.85 0.42 -8.84
N LYS A 369 -21.03 -0.90 -8.92
CA LYS A 369 -20.63 -1.83 -7.86
C LYS A 369 -19.13 -1.69 -7.59
N PHE A 370 -18.76 -1.76 -6.30
CA PHE A 370 -17.37 -1.79 -5.87
C PHE A 370 -16.79 -3.21 -6.11
N PRO A 371 -15.59 -3.33 -6.72
CA PRO A 371 -14.97 -4.63 -6.92
C PRO A 371 -14.56 -5.26 -5.59
N LEU A 372 -14.95 -6.51 -5.38
CA LEU A 372 -14.66 -7.27 -4.16
C LEU A 372 -13.36 -8.06 -4.25
N ARG A 373 -12.89 -8.30 -5.47
CA ARG A 373 -11.65 -8.98 -5.84
C ARG A 373 -11.31 -8.67 -7.30
N MET A 374 -10.13 -9.06 -7.75
CA MET A 374 -9.81 -9.03 -9.18
C MET A 374 -10.21 -10.34 -9.87
N PRO A 375 -10.51 -10.32 -11.18
CA PRO A 375 -10.77 -11.53 -11.94
C PRO A 375 -9.46 -12.29 -12.17
N TYR A 376 -9.54 -13.62 -12.32
CA TYR A 376 -8.43 -14.37 -12.90
C TYR A 376 -8.24 -13.97 -14.36
N GLY A 377 -6.99 -13.96 -14.81
CA GLY A 377 -6.67 -13.75 -16.22
C GLY A 377 -7.29 -14.83 -17.10
N ASN A 378 -7.72 -14.45 -18.31
CA ASN A 378 -8.27 -15.44 -19.25
C ASN A 378 -7.25 -16.54 -19.60
N SER A 379 -5.97 -16.19 -19.67
CA SER A 379 -4.88 -17.16 -19.87
C SER A 379 -4.84 -18.21 -18.77
N ASP A 380 -5.00 -17.80 -17.49
CA ASP A 380 -4.95 -18.71 -16.36
C ASP A 380 -6.12 -19.70 -16.39
N VAL A 381 -7.34 -19.19 -16.66
CA VAL A 381 -8.56 -20.01 -16.77
C VAL A 381 -8.49 -20.99 -17.93
N VAL A 382 -7.85 -20.62 -19.04
CA VAL A 382 -7.73 -21.48 -20.23
C VAL A 382 -6.59 -22.48 -20.10
N SER A 383 -5.44 -22.06 -19.53
CA SER A 383 -4.21 -22.87 -19.56
C SER A 383 -4.05 -23.75 -18.34
N ASN A 384 -4.59 -23.36 -17.16
CA ASN A 384 -4.52 -24.15 -15.95
C ASN A 384 -5.89 -24.78 -15.62
N PRO A 385 -6.06 -26.12 -15.79
CA PRO A 385 -7.30 -26.80 -15.50
C PRO A 385 -7.73 -26.71 -14.03
N GLU A 386 -6.80 -26.58 -13.09
CA GLU A 386 -7.09 -26.42 -11.66
C GLU A 386 -7.76 -25.05 -11.40
N VAL A 387 -7.27 -23.97 -12.04
CA VAL A 387 -7.91 -22.65 -11.97
C VAL A 387 -9.30 -22.71 -12.57
N LYS A 388 -9.46 -23.36 -13.73
CA LYS A 388 -10.77 -23.52 -14.39
C LYS A 388 -11.75 -24.33 -13.54
N ALA A 389 -11.30 -25.40 -12.92
CA ALA A 389 -12.13 -26.22 -12.05
C ALA A 389 -12.59 -25.46 -10.80
N ALA A 390 -11.71 -24.66 -10.20
CA ALA A 390 -12.00 -23.87 -9.00
C ALA A 390 -12.87 -22.64 -9.27
N TYR A 391 -12.67 -21.96 -10.40
CA TYR A 391 -13.21 -20.61 -10.67
C TYR A 391 -14.02 -20.46 -11.95
N GLY A 392 -14.22 -21.52 -12.74
CA GLY A 392 -14.98 -21.45 -13.97
C GLY A 392 -14.43 -20.40 -14.94
N ASP A 393 -15.17 -19.33 -15.18
CA ASP A 393 -14.77 -18.20 -16.03
C ASP A 393 -13.94 -17.12 -15.29
N GLY A 394 -13.72 -17.29 -13.99
CA GLY A 394 -12.93 -16.37 -13.17
C GLY A 394 -13.58 -15.01 -12.83
N GLN A 395 -14.87 -14.83 -13.12
CA GLN A 395 -15.56 -13.53 -13.10
C GLN A 395 -16.34 -13.24 -11.79
N TYR A 396 -15.71 -13.42 -10.64
CA TYR A 396 -16.34 -13.19 -9.32
C TYR A 396 -16.17 -11.77 -8.76
N VAL A 397 -15.73 -10.81 -9.57
CA VAL A 397 -15.32 -9.45 -9.16
C VAL A 397 -16.35 -8.74 -8.29
N TYR A 398 -17.65 -8.86 -8.61
CA TYR A 398 -18.72 -8.12 -7.95
C TYR A 398 -19.67 -9.01 -7.14
N SER A 399 -19.44 -10.32 -7.11
CA SER A 399 -20.35 -11.30 -6.51
C SER A 399 -19.80 -11.92 -5.25
N GLU A 400 -18.49 -12.08 -5.12
CA GLU A 400 -17.87 -12.81 -4.02
C GLU A 400 -16.61 -12.10 -3.50
N PRO A 401 -16.60 -11.71 -2.20
CA PRO A 401 -15.37 -11.20 -1.59
C PRO A 401 -14.33 -12.31 -1.43
N VAL A 402 -13.07 -11.94 -1.27
CA VAL A 402 -12.01 -12.86 -0.86
C VAL A 402 -12.26 -13.37 0.57
N TRP A 403 -11.67 -14.51 0.94
CA TRP A 403 -11.93 -15.17 2.23
C TRP A 403 -11.75 -14.24 3.42
N TRP A 404 -10.63 -13.54 3.57
CA TRP A 404 -10.41 -12.66 4.73
C TRP A 404 -11.40 -11.47 4.78
N ALA A 405 -12.01 -11.10 3.66
CA ALA A 405 -13.04 -10.05 3.60
C ALA A 405 -14.48 -10.58 3.81
N GLY A 406 -14.63 -11.82 4.25
CA GLY A 406 -15.93 -12.44 4.54
C GLY A 406 -16.43 -13.40 3.49
N GLY A 407 -15.69 -13.65 2.41
CA GLY A 407 -16.02 -14.64 1.38
C GLY A 407 -15.68 -16.08 1.76
N THR A 408 -15.85 -16.99 0.82
CA THR A 408 -15.58 -18.41 1.01
C THR A 408 -14.26 -18.87 0.39
N ARG A 409 -13.65 -18.02 -0.44
CA ARG A 409 -12.41 -18.30 -1.15
C ARG A 409 -11.69 -17.02 -1.58
#